data_095d827069753ee5afd830e7ea0a4848
#
_entry.id   095d827069753ee5afd830e7ea0a4848
#
_cell.length_a   1.000
_cell.length_b   1.000
_cell.length_c   1.000
_cell.angle_alpha   90.00
_cell.angle_beta   90.00
_cell.angle_gamma   90.00
#
_symmetry.space_group_name_H-M   'P 1'
#
loop_
_entity.id
_entity.type
_entity.pdbx_description
1 polymer ?
#
loop_
_entity_poly.entity_id
_entity_poly.type
_entity_poly.pdbx_seq_one_letter_code
_entity_poly.pdbx_strand_id
1 'polypeptide(L)'
;MKGSLFSTAVAVLLCSATAAASVPSTPTAKQRLMMKLDALIQQPEDGNDIVRTASLLATPAQLAAVCDNPELSLVGRDSRLTGKRTVLAQCGARRHFLPVRISAQGTWWIASQSLPGGAIVQRSDIEPVTGMLDNQPGGLIFNADEIIGQRLTRAITAGKPLLENQLRQQWRLRAGQTVDVVTTGAGFRIRSQGKALNNAAVDDVLKVKTAGGRTVSGKVDADGQVMIISQ
;
A
#
# COMPACT_ATOMS: atom_id res chain seq x y z
N MET A 1 83.45 34.23 -22.99
CA MET A 1 83.59 32.92 -23.65
C MET A 1 82.25 32.22 -23.51
N LYS A 2 81.58 32.07 -24.67
CA LYS A 2 80.56 31.14 -25.12
C LYS A 2 79.52 30.66 -24.04
N GLY A 3 78.36 31.30 -24.02
CA GLY A 3 77.13 30.78 -23.42
C GLY A 3 76.21 30.23 -24.51
N SER A 4 75.66 29.05 -24.30
CA SER A 4 74.71 28.38 -25.19
C SER A 4 73.33 28.57 -24.67
N LEU A 5 72.44 29.17 -25.45
CA LEU A 5 71.01 29.31 -25.23
C LEU A 5 70.33 28.00 -25.62
N PHE A 6 69.71 27.31 -24.68
CA PHE A 6 68.72 26.23 -24.93
C PHE A 6 67.33 26.77 -24.88
N SER A 7 66.68 26.82 -26.05
CA SER A 7 65.30 27.15 -26.25
C SER A 7 64.45 25.89 -26.04
N THR A 8 63.69 25.77 -24.98
CA THR A 8 62.72 24.68 -24.75
C THR A 8 61.36 25.10 -25.28
N ALA A 9 60.98 24.51 -26.41
CA ALA A 9 59.64 24.62 -26.98
C ALA A 9 58.67 23.76 -26.15
N VAL A 10 57.70 24.38 -25.50
CA VAL A 10 56.59 23.72 -24.81
C VAL A 10 55.48 23.48 -25.85
N ALA A 11 55.28 22.23 -26.25
CA ALA A 11 54.18 21.81 -27.07
C ALA A 11 52.94 21.61 -26.20
N VAL A 12 51.93 22.54 -26.30
CA VAL A 12 50.65 22.40 -25.68
C VAL A 12 49.78 21.45 -26.52
N LEU A 13 49.57 20.24 -26.03
CA LEU A 13 48.59 19.30 -26.59
C LEU A 13 47.18 19.75 -26.14
N LEU A 14 46.43 20.33 -27.05
CA LEU A 14 44.98 20.56 -26.89
C LEU A 14 44.24 19.21 -27.04
N CYS A 15 43.87 18.59 -25.91
CA CYS A 15 43.02 17.44 -25.86
C CYS A 15 41.58 17.88 -26.08
N SER A 16 41.05 17.80 -27.32
CA SER A 16 39.66 18.08 -27.65
C SER A 16 38.80 16.93 -27.14
N ALA A 17 38.17 17.12 -25.97
CA ALA A 17 37.16 16.20 -25.45
C ALA A 17 35.86 16.37 -26.29
N THR A 18 35.63 15.43 -27.21
CA THR A 18 34.35 15.28 -27.90
C THR A 18 33.33 14.75 -26.90
N ALA A 19 32.50 15.60 -26.33
CA ALA A 19 31.33 15.21 -25.58
C ALA A 19 30.34 14.52 -26.54
N ALA A 20 30.28 13.21 -26.51
CA ALA A 20 29.22 12.44 -27.18
C ALA A 20 27.89 12.78 -26.47
N ALA A 21 27.11 13.66 -27.07
CA ALA A 21 25.73 13.90 -26.68
C ALA A 21 24.95 12.61 -26.90
N SER A 22 24.60 11.91 -25.84
CA SER A 22 23.68 10.77 -25.86
C SER A 22 22.29 11.28 -26.29
N VAL A 23 21.94 11.03 -27.57
CA VAL A 23 20.60 11.30 -28.08
C VAL A 23 19.61 10.45 -27.29
N PRO A 24 18.58 11.03 -26.62
CA PRO A 24 17.57 10.24 -25.94
C PRO A 24 16.85 9.39 -26.99
N SER A 25 17.03 8.08 -26.93
CA SER A 25 16.34 7.13 -27.80
C SER A 25 14.86 7.17 -27.51
N THR A 26 14.04 7.48 -28.52
CA THR A 26 12.57 7.43 -28.42
C THR A 26 12.15 6.01 -27.99
N PRO A 27 11.34 5.86 -26.95
CA PRO A 27 10.96 4.54 -26.44
C PRO A 27 10.20 3.76 -27.55
N THR A 28 10.52 2.48 -27.66
CA THR A 28 9.84 1.58 -28.61
C THR A 28 8.35 1.40 -28.21
N ALA A 29 7.49 0.96 -29.14
CA ALA A 29 6.09 0.68 -28.86
C ALA A 29 5.90 -0.26 -27.65
N LYS A 30 6.75 -1.30 -27.56
CA LYS A 30 6.78 -2.22 -26.42
C LYS A 30 7.14 -1.53 -25.10
N GLN A 31 8.12 -0.64 -25.10
CA GLN A 31 8.53 0.11 -23.92
C GLN A 31 7.42 1.05 -23.46
N ARG A 32 6.74 1.74 -24.39
CA ARG A 32 5.57 2.60 -24.07
C ARG A 32 4.43 1.79 -23.46
N LEU A 33 4.14 0.62 -24.01
CA LEU A 33 3.13 -0.30 -23.47
C LEU A 33 3.49 -0.75 -22.04
N MET A 34 4.75 -1.10 -21.79
CA MET A 34 5.22 -1.49 -20.45
C MET A 34 5.12 -0.34 -19.45
N MET A 35 5.54 0.87 -19.81
CA MET A 35 5.40 2.05 -18.93
C MET A 35 3.94 2.32 -18.56
N LYS A 36 3.02 2.21 -19.52
CA LYS A 36 1.59 2.36 -19.25
C LYS A 36 1.03 1.24 -18.37
N LEU A 37 1.50 0.02 -18.58
CA LEU A 37 1.11 -1.13 -17.78
C LEU A 37 1.59 -0.97 -16.33
N ASP A 38 2.84 -0.57 -16.14
CA ASP A 38 3.39 -0.31 -14.81
C ASP A 38 2.62 0.82 -14.11
N ALA A 39 2.30 1.90 -14.81
CA ALA A 39 1.47 2.99 -14.27
C ALA A 39 0.06 2.50 -13.88
N LEU A 40 -0.54 1.60 -14.66
CA LEU A 40 -1.86 1.02 -14.37
C LEU A 40 -1.88 0.18 -13.10
N ILE A 41 -0.81 -0.59 -12.83
CA ILE A 41 -0.73 -1.52 -11.70
C ILE A 41 -0.16 -0.89 -10.43
N GLN A 42 0.55 0.25 -10.55
CA GLN A 42 1.14 0.99 -9.43
C GLN A 42 0.12 1.93 -8.75
N GLN A 43 -1.17 1.68 -8.85
CA GLN A 43 -2.15 2.50 -8.14
C GLN A 43 -1.85 2.45 -6.64
N PRO A 44 -1.68 3.61 -5.97
CA PRO A 44 -1.48 3.66 -4.54
C PRO A 44 -2.80 3.26 -3.87
N GLU A 45 -2.92 2.00 -3.50
CA GLU A 45 -3.99 1.54 -2.64
C GLU A 45 -3.49 1.59 -1.20
N ASP A 46 -4.10 2.46 -0.41
CA ASP A 46 -4.12 2.45 1.05
C ASP A 46 -2.78 2.56 1.81
N GLY A 47 -1.85 3.40 1.34
CA GLY A 47 -0.67 3.76 2.14
C GLY A 47 0.33 2.64 2.41
N ASN A 48 0.21 1.50 1.73
CA ASN A 48 1.12 0.37 1.85
C ASN A 48 2.23 0.47 0.79
N ASP A 49 3.49 0.35 1.20
CA ASP A 49 4.67 0.35 0.33
C ASP A 49 4.76 -0.96 -0.47
N ILE A 50 3.72 -1.27 -1.25
CA ILE A 50 3.70 -2.45 -2.12
C ILE A 50 4.14 -2.04 -3.52
N VAL A 51 5.29 -2.55 -3.93
CA VAL A 51 5.82 -2.37 -5.29
C VAL A 51 5.32 -3.50 -6.17
N ARG A 52 4.53 -3.17 -7.21
CA ARG A 52 4.01 -4.12 -8.19
C ARG A 52 4.80 -4.03 -9.48
N THR A 53 5.07 -5.16 -10.10
CA THR A 53 5.69 -5.26 -11.43
C THR A 53 4.84 -6.13 -12.33
N ALA A 54 4.72 -5.74 -13.60
CA ALA A 54 4.02 -6.53 -14.59
C ALA A 54 5.00 -7.14 -15.60
N SER A 55 4.73 -8.35 -16.02
CA SER A 55 5.36 -8.99 -17.16
C SER A 55 4.33 -9.39 -18.20
N LEU A 56 4.57 -9.05 -19.47
CA LEU A 56 3.72 -9.44 -20.57
C LEU A 56 3.93 -10.93 -20.89
N LEU A 57 2.81 -11.67 -20.93
CA LEU A 57 2.77 -13.08 -21.37
C LEU A 57 2.25 -13.19 -22.81
N ALA A 58 1.92 -12.04 -23.42
CA ALA A 58 1.42 -11.96 -24.79
C ALA A 58 2.48 -12.36 -25.80
N THR A 59 2.07 -13.06 -26.86
CA THR A 59 2.95 -13.45 -27.98
C THR A 59 3.36 -12.22 -28.82
N PRO A 60 4.47 -12.31 -29.58
CA PRO A 60 4.87 -11.21 -30.48
C PRO A 60 3.76 -10.80 -31.45
N ALA A 61 2.98 -11.76 -31.97
CA ALA A 61 1.85 -11.49 -32.87
C ALA A 61 0.72 -10.70 -32.18
N GLN A 62 0.41 -11.04 -30.91
CA GLN A 62 -0.57 -10.29 -30.11
C GLN A 62 -0.09 -8.86 -29.85
N LEU A 63 1.20 -8.66 -29.56
CA LEU A 63 1.80 -7.35 -29.33
C LEU A 63 1.83 -6.50 -30.61
N ALA A 64 2.11 -7.11 -31.76
CA ALA A 64 2.11 -6.42 -33.06
C ALA A 64 0.74 -5.92 -33.50
N ALA A 65 -0.33 -6.53 -32.98
CA ALA A 65 -1.70 -6.12 -33.28
C ALA A 65 -2.17 -4.89 -32.46
N VAL A 66 -1.44 -4.54 -31.40
CA VAL A 66 -1.75 -3.40 -30.52
C VAL A 66 -1.20 -2.11 -31.13
N CYS A 67 -2.00 -1.05 -31.10
CA CYS A 67 -1.58 0.27 -31.58
C CYS A 67 -0.48 0.88 -30.68
N ASP A 68 0.18 1.92 -31.17
CA ASP A 68 1.29 2.58 -30.48
C ASP A 68 0.91 3.24 -29.16
N ASN A 69 -0.37 3.62 -29.00
CA ASN A 69 -0.86 4.34 -27.83
C ASN A 69 -2.22 3.80 -27.34
N PRO A 70 -2.30 2.54 -26.85
CA PRO A 70 -3.53 1.96 -26.35
C PRO A 70 -3.97 2.57 -25.02
N GLU A 71 -5.27 2.62 -24.78
CA GLU A 71 -5.83 2.76 -23.44
C GLU A 71 -5.85 1.40 -22.75
N LEU A 72 -5.29 1.34 -21.53
CA LEU A 72 -5.18 0.09 -20.79
C LEU A 72 -6.15 0.07 -19.61
N SER A 73 -6.80 -1.08 -19.40
CA SER A 73 -7.61 -1.34 -18.22
C SER A 73 -7.49 -2.80 -17.79
N LEU A 74 -7.57 -3.06 -16.48
CA LEU A 74 -7.62 -4.43 -15.95
C LEU A 74 -9.00 -5.03 -16.17
N VAL A 75 -9.04 -6.26 -16.66
CA VAL A 75 -10.29 -7.00 -16.83
C VAL A 75 -10.63 -7.76 -15.54
N GLY A 76 -11.85 -7.52 -15.04
CA GLY A 76 -12.37 -8.18 -13.85
C GLY A 76 -12.07 -7.44 -12.54
N ARG A 77 -12.80 -7.84 -11.49
CA ARG A 77 -12.65 -7.34 -10.12
C ARG A 77 -11.97 -8.43 -9.28
N ASP A 78 -10.68 -8.43 -9.26
CA ASP A 78 -9.94 -9.40 -8.45
C ASP A 78 -9.02 -8.63 -7.48
N SER A 79 -9.23 -8.82 -6.20
CA SER A 79 -8.47 -8.18 -5.12
C SER A 79 -7.10 -8.80 -4.86
N ARG A 80 -6.72 -9.86 -5.59
CA ARG A 80 -5.40 -10.48 -5.41
C ARG A 80 -4.30 -9.54 -5.87
N LEU A 81 -3.28 -9.39 -5.05
CA LEU A 81 -2.13 -8.53 -5.33
C LEU A 81 -1.25 -9.06 -6.47
N THR A 82 -1.21 -10.37 -6.67
CA THR A 82 -0.30 -11.06 -7.60
C THR A 82 -1.04 -12.08 -8.46
N GLY A 83 -0.38 -12.55 -9.52
CA GLY A 83 -0.86 -13.63 -10.37
C GLY A 83 -1.11 -13.25 -11.83
N LYS A 84 -1.68 -14.19 -12.59
CA LYS A 84 -2.03 -13.96 -13.99
C LYS A 84 -3.28 -13.10 -14.09
N ARG A 85 -3.23 -12.08 -14.94
CA ARG A 85 -4.32 -11.13 -15.22
C ARG A 85 -4.48 -10.94 -16.71
N THR A 86 -5.59 -10.37 -17.09
CA THR A 86 -5.83 -9.90 -18.46
C THR A 86 -5.95 -8.39 -18.44
N VAL A 87 -5.20 -7.73 -19.31
CA VAL A 87 -5.30 -6.31 -19.56
C VAL A 87 -6.00 -6.13 -20.90
N LEU A 88 -7.03 -5.29 -20.92
CA LEU A 88 -7.66 -4.82 -22.14
C LEU A 88 -6.85 -3.63 -22.67
N ALA A 89 -6.34 -3.77 -23.89
CA ALA A 89 -5.73 -2.68 -24.65
C ALA A 89 -6.73 -2.21 -25.72
N GLN A 90 -7.27 -1.02 -25.55
CA GLN A 90 -8.22 -0.44 -26.47
C GLN A 90 -7.53 0.48 -27.46
N CYS A 91 -7.73 0.22 -28.76
CA CYS A 91 -7.16 0.94 -29.89
C CYS A 91 -8.30 1.52 -30.76
N GLY A 92 -8.91 2.61 -30.32
CA GLY A 92 -10.13 3.12 -30.91
C GLY A 92 -11.28 2.12 -30.76
N ALA A 93 -11.85 1.64 -31.87
CA ALA A 93 -12.93 0.65 -31.83
C ALA A 93 -12.43 -0.81 -31.60
N ARG A 94 -11.15 -1.09 -31.76
CA ARG A 94 -10.56 -2.45 -31.62
C ARG A 94 -10.13 -2.70 -30.18
N ARG A 95 -10.35 -3.94 -29.73
CA ARG A 95 -10.00 -4.40 -28.39
C ARG A 95 -9.03 -5.59 -28.46
N HIS A 96 -7.96 -5.52 -27.70
CA HIS A 96 -6.96 -6.58 -27.60
C HIS A 96 -6.82 -7.01 -26.14
N PHE A 97 -6.91 -8.32 -25.89
CA PHE A 97 -6.75 -8.87 -24.55
C PHE A 97 -5.33 -9.40 -24.38
N LEU A 98 -4.58 -8.78 -23.49
CA LEU A 98 -3.17 -9.10 -23.26
C LEU A 98 -3.04 -9.84 -21.92
N PRO A 99 -2.58 -11.11 -21.93
CA PRO A 99 -2.26 -11.80 -20.71
C PRO A 99 -0.99 -11.19 -20.09
N VAL A 100 -1.06 -10.89 -18.79
CA VAL A 100 0.04 -10.35 -18.00
C VAL A 100 0.21 -11.17 -16.72
N ARG A 101 1.40 -11.18 -16.16
CA ARG A 101 1.66 -11.65 -14.80
C ARG A 101 2.01 -10.44 -13.95
N ILE A 102 1.31 -10.28 -12.85
CA ILE A 102 1.61 -9.26 -11.83
C ILE A 102 2.32 -9.97 -10.70
N SER A 103 3.50 -9.47 -10.34
CA SER A 103 4.26 -9.83 -9.15
C SER A 103 4.30 -8.63 -8.23
N ALA A 104 4.34 -8.87 -6.92
CA ALA A 104 4.40 -7.80 -5.94
C ALA A 104 5.46 -8.10 -4.88
N GLN A 105 6.11 -7.03 -4.41
CA GLN A 105 6.99 -7.03 -3.26
C GLN A 105 6.46 -6.07 -2.22
N GLY A 106 6.51 -6.46 -0.95
CA GLY A 106 6.02 -5.62 0.14
C GLY A 106 6.54 -6.08 1.47
N THR A 107 6.18 -5.35 2.52
CA THR A 107 6.50 -5.68 3.91
C THR A 107 5.22 -6.11 4.62
N TRP A 108 5.25 -7.28 5.24
CA TRP A 108 4.15 -7.80 6.06
C TRP A 108 4.64 -8.18 7.43
N TRP A 109 3.75 -8.55 8.34
CA TRP A 109 4.07 -8.84 9.72
C TRP A 109 3.98 -10.33 10.01
N ILE A 110 4.99 -10.85 10.71
CA ILE A 110 5.06 -12.22 11.19
C ILE A 110 5.10 -12.23 12.73
N ALA A 111 4.74 -13.36 13.33
CA ALA A 111 4.89 -13.56 14.77
C ALA A 111 6.36 -13.75 15.12
N SER A 112 6.94 -12.92 16.00
CA SER A 112 8.31 -13.04 16.49
C SER A 112 8.48 -14.24 17.44
N GLN A 113 7.39 -14.66 18.08
CA GLN A 113 7.31 -15.81 18.99
C GLN A 113 5.99 -16.55 18.80
N SER A 114 5.91 -17.77 19.34
CA SER A 114 4.66 -18.54 19.31
C SER A 114 3.66 -17.94 20.29
N LEU A 115 2.45 -17.68 19.84
CA LEU A 115 1.36 -17.08 20.62
C LEU A 115 0.19 -18.06 20.71
N PRO A 116 -0.42 -18.24 21.91
CA PRO A 116 -1.61 -19.08 22.06
C PRO A 116 -2.86 -18.40 21.46
N GLY A 117 -3.85 -19.19 21.13
CA GLY A 117 -5.17 -18.67 20.76
C GLY A 117 -5.77 -17.87 21.92
N GLY A 118 -6.40 -16.74 21.59
CA GLY A 118 -6.95 -15.81 22.57
C GLY A 118 -5.97 -14.78 23.11
N ALA A 119 -4.66 -14.88 22.80
CA ALA A 119 -3.69 -13.84 23.16
C ALA A 119 -4.03 -12.50 22.49
N ILE A 120 -3.73 -11.41 23.18
CA ILE A 120 -3.76 -10.05 22.62
C ILE A 120 -2.37 -9.76 22.09
N VAL A 121 -2.28 -9.43 20.80
CA VAL A 121 -1.01 -9.18 20.12
C VAL A 121 -0.43 -7.83 20.57
N GLN A 122 0.81 -7.84 21.03
CA GLN A 122 1.58 -6.67 21.41
C GLN A 122 2.61 -6.31 20.33
N ARG A 123 3.17 -5.13 20.39
CA ARG A 123 4.22 -4.69 19.46
C ARG A 123 5.45 -5.58 19.48
N SER A 124 5.82 -6.13 20.65
CA SER A 124 6.93 -7.06 20.82
C SER A 124 6.71 -8.45 20.22
N ASP A 125 5.46 -8.80 19.92
CA ASP A 125 5.08 -10.11 19.42
C ASP A 125 5.14 -10.21 17.89
N ILE A 126 5.41 -9.09 17.20
CA ILE A 126 5.42 -9.01 15.75
C ILE A 126 6.73 -8.40 15.24
N GLU A 127 7.17 -8.86 14.09
CA GLU A 127 8.30 -8.30 13.37
C GLU A 127 8.00 -8.18 11.87
N PRO A 128 8.55 -7.15 11.17
CA PRO A 128 8.32 -6.97 9.74
C PRO A 128 9.22 -7.89 8.92
N VAL A 129 8.68 -8.41 7.83
CA VAL A 129 9.42 -9.16 6.81
C VAL A 129 9.11 -8.57 5.45
N THR A 130 10.17 -8.25 4.68
CA THR A 130 10.04 -7.75 3.31
C THR A 130 10.40 -8.85 2.32
N GLY A 131 9.58 -9.01 1.28
CA GLY A 131 9.83 -10.01 0.24
C GLY A 131 8.76 -10.07 -0.83
N MET A 132 8.83 -11.11 -1.67
CA MET A 132 7.86 -11.35 -2.73
C MET A 132 6.54 -11.89 -2.16
N LEU A 133 5.44 -11.32 -2.62
CA LEU A 133 4.07 -11.68 -2.18
C LEU A 133 3.45 -12.81 -3.01
N ASP A 134 4.12 -13.23 -4.10
CA ASP A 134 3.58 -14.18 -5.10
C ASP A 134 3.15 -15.54 -4.50
N ASN A 135 3.84 -15.99 -3.46
CA ASN A 135 3.60 -17.28 -2.81
C ASN A 135 3.11 -17.13 -1.37
N GLN A 136 2.73 -15.93 -0.96
CA GLN A 136 2.22 -15.70 0.38
C GLN A 136 0.71 -16.02 0.46
N PRO A 137 0.21 -16.41 1.63
CA PRO A 137 -1.22 -16.61 1.84
C PRO A 137 -1.98 -15.30 1.64
N GLY A 138 -3.25 -15.40 1.24
CA GLY A 138 -4.13 -14.24 1.19
C GLY A 138 -4.48 -13.71 2.58
N GLY A 139 -4.79 -12.41 2.67
CA GLY A 139 -5.14 -11.76 3.92
C GLY A 139 -3.93 -11.39 4.77
N LEU A 140 -2.76 -11.14 4.14
CA LEU A 140 -1.62 -10.54 4.81
C LEU A 140 -1.98 -9.13 5.28
N ILE A 141 -1.49 -8.77 6.45
CA ILE A 141 -1.65 -7.44 7.02
C ILE A 141 -0.34 -6.68 6.83
N PHE A 142 -0.45 -5.50 6.26
CA PHE A 142 0.69 -4.66 5.90
C PHE A 142 0.95 -3.55 6.94
N ASN A 143 -0.07 -3.17 7.71
CA ASN A 143 0.06 -2.17 8.76
C ASN A 143 0.08 -2.82 10.15
N ALA A 144 1.10 -2.52 10.96
CA ALA A 144 1.23 -3.03 12.33
C ALA A 144 0.06 -2.61 13.24
N ASP A 145 -0.48 -1.41 13.03
CA ASP A 145 -1.54 -0.86 13.88
C ASP A 145 -2.86 -1.65 13.73
N GLU A 146 -3.05 -2.34 12.60
CA GLU A 146 -4.17 -3.24 12.39
C GLU A 146 -4.04 -4.57 13.16
N ILE A 147 -2.84 -4.88 13.67
CA ILE A 147 -2.53 -6.11 14.39
C ILE A 147 -2.47 -5.88 15.90
N ILE A 148 -1.83 -4.78 16.31
CA ILE A 148 -1.58 -4.48 17.72
C ILE A 148 -2.90 -4.26 18.46
N GLY A 149 -3.06 -4.92 19.62
CA GLY A 149 -4.28 -4.87 20.42
C GLY A 149 -5.38 -5.82 19.95
N GLN A 150 -5.23 -6.48 18.80
CA GLN A 150 -6.16 -7.49 18.32
C GLN A 150 -6.00 -8.81 19.08
N ARG A 151 -7.07 -9.59 19.15
CA ARG A 151 -7.07 -10.91 19.77
C ARG A 151 -6.93 -12.01 18.73
N LEU A 152 -5.99 -12.93 18.94
CA LEU A 152 -5.84 -14.12 18.10
C LEU A 152 -7.04 -15.06 18.25
N THR A 153 -7.60 -15.50 17.14
CA THR A 153 -8.69 -16.51 17.12
C THR A 153 -8.17 -17.93 17.29
N ARG A 154 -6.88 -18.16 16.97
CA ARG A 154 -6.17 -19.44 17.08
C ARG A 154 -4.70 -19.22 17.39
N ALA A 155 -4.01 -20.25 17.85
CA ALA A 155 -2.57 -20.18 18.08
C ALA A 155 -1.80 -19.94 16.77
N ILE A 156 -0.70 -19.20 16.86
CA ILE A 156 0.25 -18.94 15.77
C ILE A 156 1.65 -19.32 16.23
N THR A 157 2.42 -19.92 15.34
CA THR A 157 3.83 -20.30 15.61
C THR A 157 4.75 -19.15 15.17
N ALA A 158 5.87 -18.99 15.87
CA ALA A 158 6.93 -18.04 15.49
C ALA A 158 7.32 -18.16 14.00
N GLY A 159 7.58 -17.04 13.33
CA GLY A 159 7.93 -16.95 11.93
C GLY A 159 6.75 -17.08 10.95
N LYS A 160 5.52 -17.26 11.42
CA LYS A 160 4.33 -17.32 10.55
C LYS A 160 3.69 -15.95 10.38
N PRO A 161 3.19 -15.63 9.17
CA PRO A 161 2.50 -14.37 8.93
C PRO A 161 1.19 -14.28 9.73
N LEU A 162 0.91 -13.10 10.24
CA LEU A 162 -0.39 -12.78 10.80
C LEU A 162 -1.35 -12.43 9.67
N LEU A 163 -2.52 -13.07 9.69
CA LEU A 163 -3.54 -12.91 8.65
C LEU A 163 -4.80 -12.29 9.25
N GLU A 164 -5.52 -11.51 8.46
CA GLU A 164 -6.79 -10.88 8.85
C GLU A 164 -7.77 -11.85 9.51
N ASN A 165 -7.93 -13.06 8.93
CA ASN A 165 -8.86 -14.08 9.42
C ASN A 165 -8.42 -14.73 10.76
N GLN A 166 -7.22 -14.46 11.24
CA GLN A 166 -6.68 -14.94 12.51
C GLN A 166 -6.86 -13.92 13.63
N LEU A 167 -7.24 -12.70 13.30
CA LEU A 167 -7.43 -11.62 14.24
C LEU A 167 -8.91 -11.34 14.44
N ARG A 168 -9.25 -10.99 15.66
CA ARG A 168 -10.59 -10.52 16.03
C ARG A 168 -10.42 -9.18 16.72
N GLN A 169 -11.06 -8.18 16.19
CA GLN A 169 -11.08 -6.87 16.76
C GLN A 169 -11.65 -6.93 18.18
N GLN A 170 -10.97 -6.32 19.13
CA GLN A 170 -11.42 -6.24 20.51
C GLN A 170 -12.31 -5.01 20.67
N TRP A 171 -13.61 -5.25 20.88
CA TRP A 171 -14.54 -4.16 21.13
C TRP A 171 -14.15 -3.42 22.41
N ARG A 172 -13.85 -2.13 22.30
CA ARG A 172 -13.64 -1.24 23.45
C ARG A 172 -14.95 -0.86 24.08
N LEU A 173 -15.98 -0.67 23.26
CA LEU A 173 -17.33 -0.35 23.65
C LEU A 173 -18.33 -1.33 23.05
N ARG A 174 -19.38 -1.66 23.79
CA ARG A 174 -20.41 -2.58 23.35
C ARG A 174 -21.74 -1.86 23.17
N ALA A 175 -22.56 -2.34 22.24
CA ALA A 175 -23.92 -1.85 22.07
C ALA A 175 -24.71 -1.90 23.39
N GLY A 176 -25.44 -0.83 23.70
CA GLY A 176 -26.17 -0.67 24.96
C GLY A 176 -25.34 -0.12 26.11
N GLN A 177 -24.01 -0.03 26.01
CA GLN A 177 -23.15 0.54 27.05
C GLN A 177 -23.34 2.07 27.15
N THR A 178 -23.32 2.60 28.36
CA THR A 178 -23.26 4.04 28.61
C THR A 178 -21.81 4.49 28.37
N VAL A 179 -21.63 5.54 27.57
CA VAL A 179 -20.35 6.06 27.13
C VAL A 179 -20.27 7.57 27.33
N ASP A 180 -19.08 8.06 27.63
CA ASP A 180 -18.82 9.49 27.67
C ASP A 180 -18.58 10.01 26.26
N VAL A 181 -19.29 11.05 25.89
CA VAL A 181 -19.17 11.74 24.60
C VAL A 181 -18.50 13.08 24.84
N VAL A 182 -17.39 13.30 24.19
CA VAL A 182 -16.62 14.55 24.25
C VAL A 182 -16.73 15.27 22.92
N THR A 183 -17.40 16.39 22.90
CA THR A 183 -17.50 17.26 21.73
C THR A 183 -16.50 18.40 21.87
N THR A 184 -15.61 18.53 20.89
CA THR A 184 -14.59 19.59 20.86
C THR A 184 -14.83 20.49 19.65
N GLY A 185 -14.80 21.81 19.85
CA GLY A 185 -14.91 22.81 18.80
C GLY A 185 -13.95 23.97 19.08
N ALA A 186 -14.03 25.04 18.29
CA ALA A 186 -13.19 26.23 18.45
C ALA A 186 -13.44 26.89 19.82
N GLY A 187 -12.54 26.62 20.77
CA GLY A 187 -12.56 27.25 22.11
C GLY A 187 -13.48 26.59 23.15
N PHE A 188 -14.10 25.44 22.84
CA PHE A 188 -14.92 24.73 23.83
C PHE A 188 -14.70 23.22 23.82
N ARG A 189 -14.94 22.59 24.97
CA ARG A 189 -15.00 21.14 25.14
C ARG A 189 -16.19 20.80 26.04
N ILE A 190 -17.14 20.06 25.48
CA ILE A 190 -18.38 19.65 26.19
C ILE A 190 -18.30 18.15 26.42
N ARG A 191 -18.59 17.73 27.66
CA ARG A 191 -18.77 16.32 28.01
C ARG A 191 -20.26 16.03 28.21
N SER A 192 -20.73 14.95 27.65
CA SER A 192 -22.08 14.45 27.83
C SER A 192 -22.06 12.93 27.88
N GLN A 193 -23.16 12.31 28.24
CA GLN A 193 -23.29 10.86 28.23
C GLN A 193 -24.34 10.43 27.21
N GLY A 194 -24.13 9.22 26.67
CA GLY A 194 -25.06 8.62 25.76
C GLY A 194 -24.95 7.09 25.77
N LYS A 195 -25.80 6.43 25.00
CA LYS A 195 -25.87 4.98 24.89
C LYS A 195 -25.31 4.55 23.54
N ALA A 196 -24.32 3.68 23.55
CA ALA A 196 -23.73 3.09 22.33
C ALA A 196 -24.79 2.29 21.56
N LEU A 197 -24.92 2.51 20.26
CA LEU A 197 -25.90 1.81 19.42
C LEU A 197 -25.31 0.59 18.71
N ASN A 198 -23.99 0.54 18.54
CA ASN A 198 -23.24 -0.59 17.95
C ASN A 198 -21.99 -0.87 18.79
N ASN A 199 -21.35 -2.01 18.53
CA ASN A 199 -20.01 -2.28 19.08
C ASN A 199 -18.97 -1.45 18.32
N ALA A 200 -17.91 -1.04 19.01
CA ALA A 200 -16.80 -0.33 18.40
C ALA A 200 -15.48 -0.64 19.12
N ALA A 201 -14.40 -0.76 18.37
CA ALA A 201 -13.04 -0.78 18.88
C ALA A 201 -12.48 0.65 18.98
N VAL A 202 -11.24 0.77 19.43
CA VAL A 202 -10.51 2.04 19.38
C VAL A 202 -10.41 2.47 17.91
N ASP A 203 -10.54 3.76 17.67
CA ASP A 203 -10.54 4.41 16.35
C ASP A 203 -11.76 4.15 15.45
N ASP A 204 -12.68 3.26 15.84
CA ASP A 204 -13.93 3.06 15.11
C ASP A 204 -14.91 4.23 15.29
N VAL A 205 -15.79 4.38 14.31
CA VAL A 205 -16.91 5.30 14.41
C VAL A 205 -18.05 4.63 15.14
N LEU A 206 -18.40 5.17 16.31
CA LEU A 206 -19.52 4.72 17.14
C LEU A 206 -20.72 5.66 16.98
N LYS A 207 -21.90 5.08 16.80
CA LYS A 207 -23.17 5.81 16.90
C LYS A 207 -23.64 5.78 18.35
N VAL A 208 -23.94 6.95 18.88
CA VAL A 208 -24.37 7.13 20.28
C VAL A 208 -25.72 7.83 20.32
N LYS A 209 -26.65 7.28 21.06
CA LYS A 209 -27.92 7.94 21.39
C LYS A 209 -27.74 8.78 22.64
N THR A 210 -27.84 10.10 22.52
CA THR A 210 -27.71 11.04 23.64
C THR A 210 -28.94 10.98 24.55
N ALA A 211 -28.84 11.51 25.78
CA ALA A 211 -29.94 11.60 26.71
C ALA A 211 -31.16 12.35 26.12
N GLY A 212 -30.94 13.32 25.23
CA GLY A 212 -32.01 14.04 24.50
C GLY A 212 -32.62 13.26 23.32
N GLY A 213 -32.25 11.95 23.15
CA GLY A 213 -32.81 11.08 22.12
C GLY A 213 -32.20 11.22 20.73
N ARG A 214 -31.30 12.17 20.50
CA ARG A 214 -30.61 12.37 19.22
C ARG A 214 -29.50 11.36 19.06
N THR A 215 -29.24 10.91 17.82
CA THR A 215 -28.10 10.07 17.47
C THR A 215 -26.98 10.95 16.94
N VAL A 216 -25.80 10.77 17.50
CA VAL A 216 -24.54 11.41 17.09
C VAL A 216 -23.53 10.33 16.74
N SER A 217 -22.56 10.65 15.88
CA SER A 217 -21.47 9.75 15.51
C SER A 217 -20.16 10.38 15.94
N GLY A 218 -19.27 9.59 16.53
CA GLY A 218 -17.94 10.02 16.94
C GLY A 218 -16.95 8.88 16.92
N LYS A 219 -15.67 9.19 17.00
CA LYS A 219 -14.57 8.24 17.01
C LYS A 219 -14.27 7.79 18.43
N VAL A 220 -14.09 6.49 18.66
CA VAL A 220 -13.74 5.92 19.96
C VAL A 220 -12.25 6.12 20.23
N ASP A 221 -11.90 6.68 21.38
CA ASP A 221 -10.50 6.82 21.80
C ASP A 221 -10.02 5.60 22.64
N ALA A 222 -8.73 5.60 22.98
CA ALA A 222 -8.11 4.54 23.78
C ALA A 222 -8.72 4.38 25.17
N ASP A 223 -9.29 5.45 25.73
CA ASP A 223 -9.93 5.45 27.06
C ASP A 223 -11.40 4.96 27.01
N GLY A 224 -11.95 4.76 25.81
CA GLY A 224 -13.34 4.37 25.60
C GLY A 224 -14.30 5.57 25.64
N GLN A 225 -13.81 6.77 25.37
CA GLN A 225 -14.65 7.96 25.18
C GLN A 225 -14.98 8.10 23.68
N VAL A 226 -16.06 8.76 23.37
CA VAL A 226 -16.48 9.03 21.99
C VAL A 226 -16.19 10.50 21.66
N MET A 227 -15.22 10.70 20.77
CA MET A 227 -14.77 12.04 20.37
C MET A 227 -15.57 12.53 19.16
N ILE A 228 -16.16 13.71 19.27
CA ILE A 228 -16.86 14.41 18.18
C ILE A 228 -16.14 15.73 17.92
N ILE A 229 -15.72 15.94 16.68
CA ILE A 229 -15.16 17.22 16.25
C ILE A 229 -16.27 18.01 15.57
N SER A 230 -16.71 19.09 16.21
CA SER A 230 -17.64 20.06 15.59
C SER A 230 -16.81 21.05 14.78
N GLN A 231 -17.08 21.10 13.48
CA GLN A 231 -16.51 22.11 12.57
C GLN A 231 -17.27 23.42 12.72
#